data_cc2aaeee44feea8d1af12f1e7833c134
#
_entry.id   cc2aaeee44feea8d1af12f1e7833c134
#
_cell.length_a   1.000
_cell.length_b   1.000
_cell.length_c   1.000
_cell.angle_alpha   90.00
_cell.angle_beta   90.00
_cell.angle_gamma   90.00
#
_symmetry.space_group_name_H-M   'P 1'
#
loop_
_entity.id
_entity.type
_entity.pdbx_description
1 polymer ?
#
loop_
_entity_poly.entity_id
_entity_poly.type
_entity_poly.pdbx_seq_one_letter_code
_entity_poly.pdbx_strand_id
1 'polypeptide(L)'
;MDINQASLQMHYDLHGKIEVISRKKIETREDLSLAYTPGVAEPCRVIAKDYEQSFKLTRRSNLVAVITDGTAVLGLGDIGPAAGMPVMEGKCALFKEFADVDAFPLCIDSKDTDTIVQTIYLISKSFGGINLEDIAAPRCFEIERRLKEMCDIPVFHDDQHGTAIVVAAALLNAVKVTKKEMGKLKIVINGAGAAGIAIGKHLINMGFGNVIMCDINGIICEGDEGLNPGQEEISHISNLNHEHGKLADALKGADAFIGVSRPNLVTKEMVSIMNNGIVFAMANPTPEIMPDEALAGGAAVVGTGRSDFPNQINNVLVFPGVFKGALSVRAKEITELMKQRASYAIASMIPDEELTPENIIASPLNKKVADVVAKAVADTAIEEGIARV
;
A
#
# COMPACT_ATOMS: atom_id res chain seq x y z
N MET A 1 23.90 18.28 7.72
CA MET A 1 22.61 18.38 8.45
C MET A 1 22.01 16.98 8.43
N ASP A 2 21.63 16.46 9.58
CA ASP A 2 20.93 15.18 9.64
C ASP A 2 19.62 15.25 8.86
N ILE A 3 19.21 14.17 8.20
CA ILE A 3 18.00 14.11 7.36
C ILE A 3 16.74 14.49 8.14
N ASN A 4 16.66 14.12 9.42
CA ASN A 4 15.53 14.45 10.29
C ASN A 4 15.42 15.96 10.53
N GLN A 5 16.55 16.62 10.80
CA GLN A 5 16.60 18.08 10.98
C GLN A 5 16.31 18.82 9.67
N ALA A 6 16.81 18.30 8.54
CA ALA A 6 16.52 18.87 7.22
C ALA A 6 15.02 18.75 6.88
N SER A 7 14.40 17.62 7.17
CA SER A 7 12.97 17.41 6.99
C SER A 7 12.15 18.34 7.87
N LEU A 8 12.50 18.47 9.14
CA LEU A 8 11.80 19.38 10.07
C LEU A 8 11.89 20.85 9.57
N GLN A 9 13.08 21.29 9.15
CA GLN A 9 13.27 22.64 8.62
C GLN A 9 12.43 22.87 7.36
N MET A 10 12.42 21.91 6.43
CA MET A 10 11.59 21.97 5.23
C MET A 10 10.09 22.15 5.57
N HIS A 11 9.57 21.46 6.59
CA HIS A 11 8.16 21.62 7.00
C HIS A 11 7.88 23.01 7.60
N TYR A 12 8.82 23.59 8.34
CA TYR A 12 8.70 24.97 8.81
C TYR A 12 8.72 25.97 7.65
N ASP A 13 9.63 25.80 6.69
CA ASP A 13 9.79 26.74 5.57
C ASP A 13 8.59 26.70 4.62
N LEU A 14 8.01 25.53 4.39
CA LEU A 14 6.87 25.33 3.48
C LEU A 14 5.51 25.56 4.15
N HIS A 15 5.43 25.51 5.48
CA HIS A 15 4.15 25.49 6.23
C HIS A 15 3.20 24.37 5.78
N GLY A 16 3.76 23.19 5.46
CA GLY A 16 3.07 22.03 4.87
C GLY A 16 3.55 21.75 3.44
N LYS A 17 3.14 20.60 2.88
CA LYS A 17 3.62 20.09 1.58
C LYS A 17 2.61 20.21 0.46
N ILE A 18 1.38 20.62 0.75
CA ILE A 18 0.31 20.73 -0.23
C ILE A 18 -0.29 22.13 -0.23
N GLU A 19 -0.85 22.51 -1.38
CA GLU A 19 -1.68 23.69 -1.52
C GLU A 19 -2.91 23.39 -2.38
N VAL A 20 -3.98 24.17 -2.23
CA VAL A 20 -5.18 24.09 -3.08
C VAL A 20 -5.17 25.29 -4.02
N ILE A 21 -5.10 25.04 -5.31
CA ILE A 21 -5.06 26.06 -6.35
C ILE A 21 -6.33 26.06 -7.20
N SER A 22 -6.76 27.25 -7.64
CA SER A 22 -7.84 27.39 -8.62
C SER A 22 -7.37 27.00 -10.02
N ARG A 23 -8.12 26.14 -10.71
CA ARG A 23 -7.90 25.78 -12.13
C ARG A 23 -8.48 26.82 -13.08
N LYS A 24 -9.35 27.70 -12.63
CA LYS A 24 -9.94 28.81 -13.37
C LYS A 24 -9.54 30.13 -12.74
N LYS A 25 -8.86 30.97 -13.48
CA LYS A 25 -8.63 32.36 -13.06
C LYS A 25 -9.94 33.15 -13.11
N ILE A 26 -10.18 33.97 -12.11
CA ILE A 26 -11.35 34.84 -11.99
C ILE A 26 -10.83 36.28 -11.99
N GLU A 27 -10.80 36.91 -13.14
CA GLU A 27 -10.23 38.27 -13.35
C GLU A 27 -11.29 39.30 -13.80
N THR A 28 -12.41 38.81 -14.32
CA THR A 28 -13.50 39.60 -14.85
C THR A 28 -14.83 39.31 -14.16
N ARG A 29 -15.82 40.21 -14.31
CA ARG A 29 -17.21 39.95 -13.87
C ARG A 29 -17.83 38.76 -14.61
N GLU A 30 -17.47 38.54 -15.86
CA GLU A 30 -17.93 37.42 -16.65
C GLU A 30 -17.34 36.10 -16.07
N ASP A 31 -16.04 36.04 -15.77
CA ASP A 31 -15.42 34.90 -15.10
C ASP A 31 -16.12 34.54 -13.79
N LEU A 32 -16.42 35.56 -12.98
CA LEU A 32 -17.12 35.38 -11.71
C LEU A 32 -18.54 34.81 -11.95
N SER A 33 -19.25 35.32 -12.93
CA SER A 33 -20.62 34.86 -13.28
C SER A 33 -20.61 33.42 -13.78
N LEU A 34 -19.60 33.02 -14.54
CA LEU A 34 -19.44 31.64 -15.04
C LEU A 34 -18.99 30.69 -13.91
N ALA A 35 -18.02 31.10 -13.09
CA ALA A 35 -17.42 30.24 -12.08
C ALA A 35 -18.31 30.10 -10.83
N TYR A 36 -19.15 31.08 -10.54
CA TYR A 36 -20.01 31.12 -9.35
C TYR A 36 -21.45 31.53 -9.71
N THR A 37 -21.95 32.66 -9.20
CA THR A 37 -23.34 33.07 -9.38
C THR A 37 -23.47 34.02 -10.57
N PRO A 38 -24.41 33.77 -11.53
CA PRO A 38 -25.49 32.77 -11.53
C PRO A 38 -25.14 31.44 -12.27
N GLY A 39 -24.06 31.39 -13.02
CA GLY A 39 -23.73 30.30 -13.97
C GLY A 39 -23.63 28.92 -13.32
N VAL A 40 -23.09 28.83 -12.10
CA VAL A 40 -22.89 27.57 -11.36
C VAL A 40 -24.20 26.83 -11.06
N ALA A 41 -25.35 27.49 -11.14
CA ALA A 41 -26.64 26.82 -10.96
C ALA A 41 -26.92 25.76 -12.02
N GLU A 42 -26.39 25.91 -13.25
CA GLU A 42 -26.64 24.92 -14.30
C GLU A 42 -25.93 23.58 -14.08
N PRO A 43 -24.59 23.50 -13.84
CA PRO A 43 -23.97 22.23 -13.46
C PRO A 43 -24.63 21.60 -12.22
N CYS A 44 -25.09 22.38 -11.23
CA CYS A 44 -25.85 21.83 -10.10
C CYS A 44 -27.14 21.15 -10.54
N ARG A 45 -27.92 21.74 -11.46
CA ARG A 45 -29.14 21.14 -11.99
C ARG A 45 -28.87 19.86 -12.77
N VAL A 46 -27.79 19.83 -13.55
CA VAL A 46 -27.37 18.66 -14.31
C VAL A 46 -27.02 17.51 -13.36
N ILE A 47 -26.22 17.78 -12.33
CA ILE A 47 -25.83 16.76 -11.35
C ILE A 47 -27.03 16.28 -10.53
N ALA A 48 -27.94 17.19 -10.18
CA ALA A 48 -29.17 16.83 -9.43
C ALA A 48 -30.07 15.86 -10.21
N LYS A 49 -30.05 15.92 -11.54
CA LYS A 49 -30.81 15.00 -12.41
C LYS A 49 -30.07 13.70 -12.69
N ASP A 50 -28.76 13.76 -12.79
CA ASP A 50 -27.88 12.63 -13.08
C ASP A 50 -26.61 12.74 -12.24
N TYR A 51 -26.57 11.97 -11.14
CA TYR A 51 -25.45 11.95 -10.19
C TYR A 51 -24.10 11.64 -10.85
N GLU A 52 -24.09 10.85 -11.93
CA GLU A 52 -22.86 10.48 -12.65
C GLU A 52 -22.14 11.69 -13.26
N GLN A 53 -22.90 12.76 -13.57
CA GLN A 53 -22.32 14.00 -14.06
C GLN A 53 -21.42 14.69 -13.02
N SER A 54 -21.53 14.35 -11.74
CA SER A 54 -20.64 14.87 -10.71
C SER A 54 -19.16 14.53 -11.00
N PHE A 55 -18.91 13.37 -11.59
CA PHE A 55 -17.55 12.95 -11.99
C PHE A 55 -17.02 13.66 -13.23
N LYS A 56 -17.90 14.27 -14.06
CA LYS A 56 -17.51 15.04 -15.24
C LYS A 56 -17.44 16.53 -14.96
N LEU A 57 -18.30 17.04 -14.09
CA LEU A 57 -18.50 18.48 -13.85
C LEU A 57 -17.76 19.00 -12.62
N THR A 58 -17.18 18.12 -11.81
CA THR A 58 -16.39 18.51 -10.64
C THR A 58 -15.03 17.79 -10.62
N ARG A 59 -14.13 18.26 -9.76
CA ARG A 59 -12.82 17.61 -9.56
C ARG A 59 -12.88 16.26 -8.88
N ARG A 60 -14.04 15.85 -8.43
CA ARG A 60 -14.31 14.56 -7.82
C ARG A 60 -13.73 13.38 -8.60
N SER A 61 -13.76 13.41 -9.94
CA SER A 61 -13.22 12.36 -10.81
C SER A 61 -11.73 12.06 -10.61
N ASN A 62 -10.96 13.02 -10.07
CA ASN A 62 -9.52 12.89 -9.91
C ASN A 62 -9.06 13.29 -8.50
N LEU A 63 -9.93 13.19 -7.49
CA LEU A 63 -9.65 13.60 -6.12
C LEU A 63 -9.79 12.41 -5.16
N VAL A 64 -8.72 12.08 -4.44
CA VAL A 64 -8.65 11.01 -3.44
C VAL A 64 -8.62 11.61 -2.03
N ALA A 65 -9.41 11.05 -1.12
CA ALA A 65 -9.25 11.32 0.31
C ALA A 65 -8.15 10.42 0.89
N VAL A 66 -7.14 10.98 1.51
CA VAL A 66 -6.12 10.25 2.29
C VAL A 66 -6.49 10.35 3.75
N ILE A 67 -6.92 9.25 4.35
CA ILE A 67 -7.60 9.26 5.65
C ILE A 67 -6.84 8.41 6.67
N THR A 68 -6.61 9.01 7.85
CA THR A 68 -5.99 8.33 8.99
C THR A 68 -6.72 8.65 10.31
N ASP A 69 -6.59 7.78 11.29
CA ASP A 69 -6.86 8.06 12.71
C ASP A 69 -5.57 8.27 13.53
N GLY A 70 -4.41 8.13 12.90
CA GLY A 70 -3.11 8.34 13.50
C GLY A 70 -2.66 7.27 14.48
N THR A 71 -3.23 6.05 14.41
CA THR A 71 -2.97 4.98 15.39
C THR A 71 -1.85 4.01 15.01
N ALA A 72 -1.32 4.09 13.78
CA ALA A 72 -0.24 3.22 13.30
C ALA A 72 0.77 3.96 12.43
N VAL A 73 1.14 5.19 12.82
CA VAL A 73 1.96 6.09 12.02
C VAL A 73 3.42 5.62 11.99
N LEU A 74 3.87 5.13 10.84
CA LEU A 74 5.26 4.63 10.63
C LEU A 74 5.72 3.72 11.78
N GLY A 75 6.97 3.83 12.20
CA GLY A 75 7.49 3.16 13.40
C GLY A 75 7.19 3.85 14.73
N LEU A 76 6.39 4.94 14.71
CA LEU A 76 6.05 5.74 15.90
C LEU A 76 4.81 5.21 16.63
N GLY A 77 3.98 4.41 15.96
CA GLY A 77 2.74 3.85 16.52
C GLY A 77 1.61 4.86 16.65
N ASP A 78 0.90 4.81 17.78
CA ASP A 78 -0.28 5.65 18.06
C ASP A 78 0.16 7.04 18.57
N ILE A 79 0.30 7.98 17.64
CA ILE A 79 0.67 9.38 17.94
C ILE A 79 -0.48 10.36 17.73
N GLY A 80 -1.65 9.86 17.33
CA GLY A 80 -2.86 10.61 17.11
C GLY A 80 -2.93 11.35 15.75
N PRO A 81 -4.15 11.80 15.39
CA PRO A 81 -4.42 12.30 14.03
C PRO A 81 -3.66 13.57 13.67
N ALA A 82 -3.51 14.52 14.60
CA ALA A 82 -2.80 15.77 14.33
C ALA A 82 -1.32 15.55 14.04
N ALA A 83 -0.66 14.62 14.75
CA ALA A 83 0.73 14.29 14.53
C ALA A 83 0.94 13.41 13.27
N GLY A 84 -0.10 12.74 12.80
CA GLY A 84 -0.10 11.99 11.52
C GLY A 84 -0.19 12.89 10.28
N MET A 85 -0.66 14.14 10.40
CA MET A 85 -0.88 15.04 9.25
C MET A 85 0.35 15.19 8.33
N PRO A 86 1.59 15.35 8.81
CA PRO A 86 2.75 15.45 7.92
C PRO A 86 2.94 14.23 7.01
N VAL A 87 2.61 13.04 7.47
CA VAL A 87 2.66 11.81 6.66
C VAL A 87 1.56 11.84 5.60
N MET A 88 0.34 12.23 5.97
CA MET A 88 -0.80 12.32 5.05
C MET A 88 -0.58 13.36 3.95
N GLU A 89 0.00 14.52 4.28
CA GLU A 89 0.42 15.50 3.26
C GLU A 89 1.51 14.93 2.35
N GLY A 90 2.46 14.18 2.90
CA GLY A 90 3.47 13.48 2.12
C GLY A 90 2.83 12.51 1.11
N LYS A 91 1.86 11.72 1.55
CA LYS A 91 1.10 10.81 0.70
C LYS A 91 0.38 11.58 -0.42
N CYS A 92 -0.27 12.70 -0.09
CA CYS A 92 -0.94 13.56 -1.09
C CYS A 92 0.04 14.12 -2.14
N ALA A 93 1.21 14.57 -1.70
CA ALA A 93 2.26 15.04 -2.61
C ALA A 93 2.73 13.94 -3.57
N LEU A 94 2.90 12.70 -3.06
CA LEU A 94 3.28 11.56 -3.90
C LEU A 94 2.19 11.19 -4.93
N PHE A 95 0.91 11.23 -4.57
CA PHE A 95 -0.20 11.07 -5.51
C PHE A 95 -0.10 12.06 -6.67
N LYS A 96 0.15 13.34 -6.35
CA LYS A 96 0.27 14.39 -7.36
C LYS A 96 1.49 14.22 -8.25
N GLU A 97 2.68 14.02 -7.63
CA GLU A 97 3.96 13.96 -8.34
C GLU A 97 4.11 12.75 -9.26
N PHE A 98 3.57 11.59 -8.88
CA PHE A 98 3.77 10.35 -9.61
C PHE A 98 2.62 9.98 -10.54
N ALA A 99 1.40 10.46 -10.28
CA ALA A 99 0.22 10.05 -11.05
C ALA A 99 -0.67 11.20 -11.54
N ASP A 100 -0.38 12.45 -11.18
CA ASP A 100 -1.25 13.62 -11.38
C ASP A 100 -2.67 13.41 -10.79
N VAL A 101 -2.75 12.63 -9.71
CA VAL A 101 -3.97 12.47 -8.92
C VAL A 101 -3.97 13.52 -7.81
N ASP A 102 -5.04 14.30 -7.71
CA ASP A 102 -5.22 15.23 -6.61
C ASP A 102 -5.59 14.43 -5.36
N ALA A 103 -5.02 14.76 -4.23
CA ALA A 103 -5.34 14.10 -2.97
C ALA A 103 -5.44 15.12 -1.83
N PHE A 104 -6.33 14.84 -0.87
CA PHE A 104 -6.54 15.72 0.27
C PHE A 104 -6.47 14.91 1.58
N PRO A 105 -5.66 15.38 2.57
CA PRO A 105 -5.49 14.67 3.83
C PRO A 105 -6.65 14.96 4.78
N LEU A 106 -7.14 13.91 5.43
CA LEU A 106 -8.21 13.98 6.42
C LEU A 106 -7.82 13.15 7.64
N CYS A 107 -7.67 13.79 8.79
CA CYS A 107 -7.30 13.13 10.04
C CYS A 107 -8.51 13.09 10.95
N ILE A 108 -8.96 11.89 11.34
CA ILE A 108 -10.16 11.66 12.15
C ILE A 108 -9.75 11.46 13.60
N ASP A 109 -10.20 12.35 14.49
CA ASP A 109 -9.94 12.24 15.92
C ASP A 109 -10.95 11.29 16.60
N SER A 110 -10.86 10.01 16.26
CA SER A 110 -11.65 8.94 16.85
C SER A 110 -10.95 7.59 16.70
N LYS A 111 -11.13 6.71 17.69
CA LYS A 111 -10.75 5.29 17.64
C LYS A 111 -11.96 4.37 17.57
N ASP A 112 -13.15 4.94 17.56
CA ASP A 112 -14.41 4.20 17.43
C ASP A 112 -14.66 3.87 15.96
N THR A 113 -14.74 2.58 15.65
CA THR A 113 -14.91 2.06 14.29
C THR A 113 -16.18 2.59 13.62
N ASP A 114 -17.30 2.66 14.36
CA ASP A 114 -18.56 3.14 13.82
C ASP A 114 -18.48 4.62 13.44
N THR A 115 -17.91 5.44 14.31
CA THR A 115 -17.67 6.87 14.06
C THR A 115 -16.78 7.08 12.84
N ILE A 116 -15.68 6.34 12.72
CA ILE A 116 -14.75 6.45 11.59
C ILE A 116 -15.47 6.08 10.29
N VAL A 117 -16.12 4.91 10.23
CA VAL A 117 -16.84 4.43 9.04
C VAL A 117 -17.92 5.41 8.63
N GLN A 118 -18.74 5.87 9.58
CA GLN A 118 -19.82 6.80 9.29
C GLN A 118 -19.30 8.15 8.79
N THR A 119 -18.24 8.69 9.41
CA THR A 119 -17.62 9.94 8.99
C THR A 119 -17.12 9.85 7.55
N ILE A 120 -16.37 8.80 7.22
CA ILE A 120 -15.82 8.60 5.88
C ILE A 120 -16.94 8.42 4.84
N TYR A 121 -17.97 7.62 5.16
CA TYR A 121 -19.11 7.42 4.28
C TYR A 121 -19.84 8.73 3.95
N LEU A 122 -20.10 9.55 4.96
CA LEU A 122 -20.83 10.83 4.77
C LEU A 122 -20.06 11.81 3.86
N ILE A 123 -18.74 11.85 3.91
CA ILE A 123 -17.93 12.73 3.07
C ILE A 123 -17.55 12.11 1.72
N SER A 124 -17.78 10.82 1.50
CA SER A 124 -17.33 10.07 0.32
C SER A 124 -17.82 10.66 -1.01
N LYS A 125 -18.97 11.37 -0.98
CA LYS A 125 -19.53 12.03 -2.17
C LYS A 125 -18.70 13.19 -2.72
N SER A 126 -17.71 13.66 -1.97
CA SER A 126 -16.76 14.71 -2.40
C SER A 126 -15.56 14.15 -3.16
N PHE A 127 -15.34 12.83 -3.15
CA PHE A 127 -14.14 12.17 -3.65
C PHE A 127 -14.45 11.12 -4.73
N GLY A 128 -13.46 10.81 -5.54
CA GLY A 128 -13.47 9.72 -6.51
C GLY A 128 -12.89 8.42 -5.98
N GLY A 129 -12.14 8.48 -4.87
CA GLY A 129 -11.54 7.33 -4.19
C GLY A 129 -11.13 7.65 -2.76
N ILE A 130 -10.92 6.63 -1.96
CA ILE A 130 -10.51 6.72 -0.55
C ILE A 130 -9.26 5.86 -0.33
N ASN A 131 -8.18 6.50 0.10
CA ASN A 131 -6.98 5.85 0.59
C ASN A 131 -6.98 5.88 2.12
N LEU A 132 -7.08 4.71 2.75
CA LEU A 132 -6.90 4.56 4.19
C LEU A 132 -5.42 4.39 4.48
N GLU A 133 -4.92 5.06 5.52
CA GLU A 133 -3.50 5.12 5.85
C GLU A 133 -3.29 5.12 7.36
N ASP A 134 -2.26 4.42 7.84
CA ASP A 134 -1.81 4.45 9.24
C ASP A 134 -2.92 4.15 10.28
N ILE A 135 -3.87 3.27 9.95
CA ILE A 135 -4.92 2.79 10.85
C ILE A 135 -4.55 1.43 11.40
N ALA A 136 -4.50 1.31 12.73
CA ALA A 136 -4.03 0.10 13.41
C ALA A 136 -4.95 -1.12 13.20
N ALA A 137 -4.32 -2.29 13.02
CA ALA A 137 -5.02 -3.57 13.11
C ALA A 137 -5.49 -3.82 14.57
N PRO A 138 -6.60 -4.54 14.81
CA PRO A 138 -7.45 -5.19 13.80
C PRO A 138 -8.52 -4.28 13.18
N ARG A 139 -8.72 -3.05 13.70
CA ARG A 139 -9.80 -2.14 13.26
C ARG A 139 -9.74 -1.81 11.77
N CYS A 140 -8.53 -1.66 11.22
CA CYS A 140 -8.37 -1.33 9.80
C CYS A 140 -9.06 -2.31 8.86
N PHE A 141 -9.11 -3.60 9.20
CA PHE A 141 -9.78 -4.63 8.39
C PHE A 141 -11.30 -4.40 8.32
N GLU A 142 -11.92 -4.15 9.48
CA GLU A 142 -13.36 -3.90 9.56
C GLU A 142 -13.74 -2.57 8.90
N ILE A 143 -12.97 -1.51 9.14
CA ILE A 143 -13.19 -0.20 8.54
C ILE A 143 -13.16 -0.31 7.01
N GLU A 144 -12.13 -0.93 6.43
CA GLU A 144 -12.02 -1.08 5.00
C GLU A 144 -13.17 -1.91 4.42
N ARG A 145 -13.46 -3.08 5.00
CA ARG A 145 -14.53 -3.96 4.56
C ARG A 145 -15.89 -3.23 4.52
N ARG A 146 -16.26 -2.56 5.61
CA ARG A 146 -17.52 -1.82 5.69
C ARG A 146 -17.61 -0.68 4.69
N LEU A 147 -16.53 0.06 4.51
CA LEU A 147 -16.50 1.15 3.53
C LEU A 147 -16.60 0.65 2.09
N LYS A 148 -15.99 -0.48 1.75
CA LYS A 148 -16.15 -1.12 0.43
C LYS A 148 -17.60 -1.52 0.15
N GLU A 149 -18.33 -1.96 1.17
CA GLU A 149 -19.75 -2.30 1.04
C GLU A 149 -20.65 -1.05 0.88
N MET A 150 -20.32 0.04 1.60
CA MET A 150 -21.16 1.25 1.70
C MET A 150 -20.88 2.27 0.59
N CYS A 151 -19.63 2.38 0.11
CA CYS A 151 -19.23 3.38 -0.86
C CYS A 151 -19.38 2.89 -2.30
N ASP A 152 -19.68 3.81 -3.22
CA ASP A 152 -19.73 3.58 -4.67
C ASP A 152 -18.44 4.00 -5.41
N ILE A 153 -17.38 4.24 -4.65
CA ILE A 153 -16.04 4.61 -5.09
C ILE A 153 -15.01 3.66 -4.49
N PRO A 154 -13.85 3.45 -5.12
CA PRO A 154 -12.82 2.56 -4.59
C PRO A 154 -12.31 2.99 -3.22
N VAL A 155 -12.21 2.03 -2.33
CA VAL A 155 -11.58 2.13 -1.00
C VAL A 155 -10.39 1.19 -0.96
N PHE A 156 -9.25 1.70 -0.54
CA PHE A 156 -7.99 0.96 -0.55
C PHE A 156 -7.15 1.34 0.67
N HIS A 157 -6.70 0.35 1.43
CA HIS A 157 -5.81 0.55 2.57
C HIS A 157 -4.37 0.28 2.13
N ASP A 158 -3.57 1.34 2.01
CA ASP A 158 -2.25 1.23 1.39
C ASP A 158 -1.26 0.39 2.22
N ASP A 159 -1.26 0.50 3.54
CA ASP A 159 -0.40 -0.32 4.41
C ASP A 159 -0.65 -1.82 4.26
N GLN A 160 -1.87 -2.21 3.90
CA GLN A 160 -2.21 -3.59 3.61
C GLN A 160 -1.85 -3.92 2.16
N HIS A 161 -2.58 -3.33 1.23
CA HIS A 161 -2.58 -3.75 -0.17
C HIS A 161 -1.42 -3.18 -0.97
N GLY A 162 -1.02 -1.92 -0.72
CA GLY A 162 0.14 -1.32 -1.38
C GLY A 162 1.41 -2.08 -1.03
N THR A 163 1.58 -2.38 0.25
CA THR A 163 2.71 -3.17 0.73
C THR A 163 2.68 -4.60 0.15
N ALA A 164 1.52 -5.26 0.12
CA ALA A 164 1.39 -6.60 -0.45
C ALA A 164 1.75 -6.65 -1.94
N ILE A 165 1.27 -5.68 -2.72
CA ILE A 165 1.52 -5.58 -4.17
C ILE A 165 3.00 -5.37 -4.46
N VAL A 166 3.66 -4.43 -3.76
CA VAL A 166 5.08 -4.13 -4.03
C VAL A 166 5.99 -5.27 -3.58
N VAL A 167 5.69 -5.93 -2.47
CA VAL A 167 6.43 -7.11 -2.00
C VAL A 167 6.29 -8.26 -3.00
N ALA A 168 5.09 -8.53 -3.49
CA ALA A 168 4.86 -9.55 -4.51
C ALA A 168 5.61 -9.23 -5.81
N ALA A 169 5.62 -7.97 -6.25
CA ALA A 169 6.36 -7.55 -7.43
C ALA A 169 7.88 -7.79 -7.28
N ALA A 170 8.45 -7.42 -6.15
CA ALA A 170 9.87 -7.67 -5.84
C ALA A 170 10.16 -9.18 -5.78
N LEU A 171 9.27 -9.96 -5.14
CA LEU A 171 9.44 -11.40 -4.99
C LEU A 171 9.37 -12.13 -6.34
N LEU A 172 8.49 -11.72 -7.26
CA LEU A 172 8.42 -12.27 -8.62
C LEU A 172 9.77 -12.22 -9.32
N ASN A 173 10.47 -11.10 -9.24
CA ASN A 173 11.77 -10.94 -9.86
C ASN A 173 12.91 -11.62 -9.06
N ALA A 174 12.85 -11.57 -7.72
CA ALA A 174 13.82 -12.29 -6.88
C ALA A 174 13.77 -13.82 -7.12
N VAL A 175 12.59 -14.37 -7.36
CA VAL A 175 12.40 -15.78 -7.73
C VAL A 175 13.09 -16.12 -9.05
N LYS A 176 13.01 -15.25 -10.06
CA LYS A 176 13.72 -15.41 -11.33
C LYS A 176 15.24 -15.37 -11.14
N VAL A 177 15.74 -14.37 -10.39
CA VAL A 177 17.18 -14.21 -10.09
C VAL A 177 17.73 -15.45 -9.38
N THR A 178 17.00 -15.97 -8.41
CA THR A 178 17.41 -17.16 -7.62
C THR A 178 17.10 -18.49 -8.31
N LYS A 179 16.42 -18.46 -9.47
CA LYS A 179 15.99 -19.63 -10.26
C LYS A 179 15.14 -20.62 -9.45
N LYS A 180 14.30 -20.09 -8.56
CA LYS A 180 13.36 -20.88 -7.76
C LYS A 180 12.03 -21.03 -8.49
N GLU A 181 11.23 -22.00 -8.10
CA GLU A 181 9.87 -22.21 -8.61
C GLU A 181 8.84 -21.58 -7.67
N MET A 182 8.07 -20.61 -8.16
CA MET A 182 7.13 -19.80 -7.38
C MET A 182 6.21 -20.64 -6.49
N GLY A 183 5.58 -21.69 -7.05
CA GLY A 183 4.63 -22.57 -6.33
C GLY A 183 5.26 -23.56 -5.34
N LYS A 184 6.60 -23.62 -5.25
CA LYS A 184 7.30 -24.53 -4.33
C LYS A 184 8.02 -23.81 -3.19
N LEU A 185 7.94 -22.49 -3.13
CA LEU A 185 8.64 -21.71 -2.12
C LEU A 185 8.10 -21.99 -0.71
N LYS A 186 9.02 -22.05 0.25
CA LYS A 186 8.73 -21.86 1.66
C LYS A 186 8.97 -20.40 2.01
N ILE A 187 7.91 -19.66 2.29
CA ILE A 187 7.95 -18.21 2.56
C ILE A 187 7.59 -17.96 4.02
N VAL A 188 8.47 -17.29 4.73
CA VAL A 188 8.23 -16.89 6.13
C VAL A 188 7.93 -15.40 6.20
N ILE A 189 6.76 -15.05 6.74
CA ILE A 189 6.36 -13.66 6.99
C ILE A 189 6.36 -13.42 8.49
N ASN A 190 7.20 -12.50 8.95
CA ASN A 190 7.30 -12.15 10.36
C ASN A 190 6.65 -10.80 10.63
N GLY A 191 5.57 -10.83 11.40
CA GLY A 191 4.68 -9.71 11.67
C GLY A 191 3.28 -10.00 11.15
N ALA A 192 2.39 -10.51 12.01
CA ALA A 192 1.01 -10.85 11.68
C ALA A 192 0.03 -9.69 12.00
N GLY A 193 0.42 -8.48 11.61
CA GLY A 193 -0.41 -7.27 11.59
C GLY A 193 -1.03 -7.01 10.22
N ALA A 194 -1.47 -5.76 10.00
CA ALA A 194 -2.15 -5.35 8.76
C ALA A 194 -1.35 -5.71 7.50
N ALA A 195 -0.10 -5.32 7.43
CA ALA A 195 0.77 -5.58 6.27
C ALA A 195 1.04 -7.08 6.09
N GLY A 196 1.47 -7.79 7.14
CA GLY A 196 1.84 -9.20 7.02
C GLY A 196 0.70 -10.10 6.60
N ILE A 197 -0.49 -9.91 7.16
CA ILE A 197 -1.69 -10.66 6.77
C ILE A 197 -2.06 -10.39 5.31
N ALA A 198 -2.01 -9.13 4.88
CA ALA A 198 -2.29 -8.75 3.50
C ALA A 198 -1.27 -9.33 2.52
N ILE A 199 0.03 -9.29 2.86
CA ILE A 199 1.10 -9.91 2.06
C ILE A 199 0.84 -11.41 1.93
N GLY A 200 0.58 -12.10 3.05
CA GLY A 200 0.33 -13.54 3.07
C GLY A 200 -0.83 -13.94 2.17
N LYS A 201 -1.99 -13.29 2.32
CA LYS A 201 -3.16 -13.51 1.48
C LYS A 201 -2.88 -13.25 0.00
N HIS A 202 -2.21 -12.14 -0.30
CA HIS A 202 -1.90 -11.76 -1.68
C HIS A 202 -0.96 -12.76 -2.35
N LEU A 203 0.11 -13.20 -1.68
CA LEU A 203 1.04 -14.21 -2.20
C LEU A 203 0.35 -15.56 -2.41
N ILE A 204 -0.48 -16.01 -1.48
CA ILE A 204 -1.27 -17.24 -1.62
C ILE A 204 -2.20 -17.15 -2.83
N ASN A 205 -2.92 -16.03 -2.97
CA ASN A 205 -3.82 -15.79 -4.11
C ASN A 205 -3.09 -15.74 -5.46
N MET A 206 -1.82 -15.34 -5.48
CA MET A 206 -0.98 -15.35 -6.68
C MET A 206 -0.39 -16.74 -6.99
N GLY A 207 -0.58 -17.72 -6.13
CA GLY A 207 -0.05 -19.07 -6.31
C GLY A 207 1.41 -19.26 -5.87
N PHE A 208 1.92 -18.41 -5.01
CA PHE A 208 3.17 -18.67 -4.32
C PHE A 208 3.03 -19.86 -3.38
N GLY A 209 4.14 -20.52 -3.06
CA GLY A 209 4.16 -21.78 -2.31
C GLY A 209 3.63 -21.69 -0.88
N ASN A 210 4.22 -22.47 0.04
CA ASN A 210 3.76 -22.50 1.43
C ASN A 210 4.18 -21.22 2.18
N VAL A 211 3.19 -20.42 2.60
CA VAL A 211 3.38 -19.22 3.43
C VAL A 211 3.26 -19.61 4.90
N ILE A 212 4.25 -19.25 5.71
CA ILE A 212 4.28 -19.43 7.17
C ILE A 212 4.24 -18.05 7.81
N MET A 213 3.19 -17.79 8.59
CA MET A 213 3.06 -16.55 9.36
C MET A 213 3.71 -16.70 10.73
N CYS A 214 4.46 -15.69 11.16
CA CYS A 214 5.01 -15.61 12.52
C CYS A 214 4.59 -14.32 13.21
N ASP A 215 4.32 -14.44 14.50
CA ASP A 215 4.11 -13.30 15.38
C ASP A 215 5.11 -13.32 16.56
N ILE A 216 4.84 -12.55 17.62
CA ILE A 216 5.68 -12.52 18.84
C ILE A 216 5.74 -13.87 19.55
N ASN A 217 4.74 -14.72 19.39
CA ASN A 217 4.65 -16.05 20.01
C ASN A 217 5.35 -17.13 19.17
N GLY A 218 5.60 -16.88 17.90
CA GLY A 218 6.24 -17.81 16.96
C GLY A 218 5.39 -18.05 15.72
N ILE A 219 5.46 -19.28 15.19
CA ILE A 219 4.68 -19.70 14.03
C ILE A 219 3.19 -19.76 14.41
N ILE A 220 2.36 -19.14 13.59
CA ILE A 220 0.90 -19.18 13.73
C ILE A 220 0.37 -20.46 13.12
N CYS A 221 -0.45 -21.17 13.88
CA CYS A 221 -1.11 -22.40 13.47
C CYS A 221 -2.64 -22.28 13.59
N GLU A 222 -3.35 -23.01 12.76
CA GLU A 222 -4.79 -23.16 12.90
C GLU A 222 -5.14 -23.72 14.28
N GLY A 223 -6.07 -23.07 14.98
CA GLY A 223 -6.51 -23.47 16.32
C GLY A 223 -5.67 -22.92 17.46
N ASP A 224 -4.64 -22.08 17.22
CA ASP A 224 -3.92 -21.40 18.28
C ASP A 224 -4.85 -20.47 19.08
N GLU A 225 -4.71 -20.46 20.40
CA GLU A 225 -5.49 -19.58 21.27
C GLU A 225 -5.02 -18.12 21.15
N GLY A 226 -5.97 -17.19 21.21
CA GLY A 226 -5.70 -15.76 21.29
C GLY A 226 -5.37 -15.08 19.94
N LEU A 227 -5.62 -15.74 18.82
CA LEU A 227 -5.54 -15.13 17.50
C LEU A 227 -6.59 -14.05 17.33
N ASN A 228 -6.20 -12.92 16.72
CA ASN A 228 -7.18 -11.94 16.29
C ASN A 228 -7.90 -12.42 15.00
N PRO A 229 -9.04 -11.82 14.60
CA PRO A 229 -9.81 -12.28 13.44
C PRO A 229 -9.00 -12.39 12.13
N GLY A 230 -8.04 -11.49 11.90
CA GLY A 230 -7.19 -11.54 10.70
C GLY A 230 -6.15 -12.67 10.76
N GLN A 231 -5.61 -12.94 11.94
CA GLN A 231 -4.70 -14.07 12.18
C GLN A 231 -5.44 -15.40 12.07
N GLU A 232 -6.65 -15.49 12.63
CA GLU A 232 -7.52 -16.67 12.49
C GLU A 232 -7.77 -16.97 11.03
N GLU A 233 -8.21 -15.98 10.24
CA GLU A 233 -8.49 -16.17 8.82
C GLU A 233 -7.27 -16.66 8.02
N ILE A 234 -6.08 -16.05 8.23
CA ILE A 234 -4.87 -16.45 7.52
C ILE A 234 -4.36 -17.82 7.97
N SER A 235 -4.59 -18.24 9.22
CA SER A 235 -4.15 -19.53 9.74
C SER A 235 -4.75 -20.71 9.01
N HIS A 236 -5.99 -20.58 8.52
CA HIS A 236 -6.69 -21.63 7.75
C HIS A 236 -6.09 -21.90 6.36
N ILE A 237 -5.36 -20.94 5.78
CA ILE A 237 -4.83 -21.00 4.41
C ILE A 237 -3.30 -20.94 4.33
N SER A 238 -2.63 -20.75 5.44
CA SER A 238 -1.17 -20.70 5.56
C SER A 238 -0.63 -21.91 6.31
N ASN A 239 0.70 -22.05 6.43
CA ASN A 239 1.35 -23.11 7.18
C ASN A 239 0.85 -24.53 6.82
N LEU A 240 0.81 -24.84 5.53
CA LEU A 240 0.23 -26.09 5.00
C LEU A 240 0.87 -27.37 5.55
N ASN A 241 2.08 -27.27 6.10
CA ASN A 241 2.81 -28.40 6.69
C ASN A 241 2.64 -28.50 8.20
N HIS A 242 1.81 -27.63 8.82
CA HIS A 242 1.59 -27.57 10.26
C HIS A 242 2.90 -27.47 11.06
N GLU A 243 3.82 -26.62 10.61
CA GLU A 243 5.08 -26.38 11.31
C GLU A 243 4.82 -25.59 12.59
N HIS A 244 5.57 -25.92 13.64
CA HIS A 244 5.52 -25.26 14.96
C HIS A 244 6.89 -24.75 15.36
N GLY A 245 6.94 -23.76 16.25
CA GLY A 245 8.19 -23.25 16.80
C GLY A 245 8.30 -21.73 16.76
N LYS A 246 9.52 -21.23 16.89
CA LYS A 246 9.85 -19.81 16.84
C LYS A 246 10.30 -19.41 15.44
N LEU A 247 10.51 -18.11 15.22
CA LEU A 247 10.97 -17.56 13.94
C LEU A 247 12.21 -18.30 13.40
N ALA A 248 13.18 -18.63 14.24
CA ALA A 248 14.37 -19.37 13.83
C ALA A 248 14.04 -20.79 13.30
N ASP A 249 13.00 -21.42 13.83
CA ASP A 249 12.54 -22.74 13.34
C ASP A 249 11.85 -22.58 11.97
N ALA A 250 11.02 -21.56 11.80
CA ALA A 250 10.39 -21.25 10.53
C ALA A 250 11.41 -21.01 9.40
N LEU A 251 12.52 -20.32 9.72
CA LEU A 251 13.57 -19.96 8.75
C LEU A 251 14.42 -21.15 8.28
N LYS A 252 14.39 -22.28 8.96
CA LYS A 252 15.13 -23.48 8.52
C LYS A 252 14.63 -23.93 7.12
N GLY A 253 15.52 -23.86 6.14
CA GLY A 253 15.22 -24.20 4.76
C GLY A 253 14.20 -23.30 4.07
N ALA A 254 13.88 -22.15 4.63
CA ALA A 254 13.00 -21.15 4.00
C ALA A 254 13.66 -20.56 2.75
N ASP A 255 12.88 -20.36 1.70
CA ASP A 255 13.31 -19.74 0.45
C ASP A 255 13.22 -18.22 0.48
N ALA A 256 12.25 -17.69 1.23
CA ALA A 256 12.09 -16.25 1.40
C ALA A 256 11.71 -15.90 2.83
N PHE A 257 12.23 -14.78 3.31
CA PHE A 257 11.84 -14.10 4.54
C PHE A 257 11.30 -12.71 4.20
N ILE A 258 10.15 -12.36 4.75
CA ILE A 258 9.52 -11.04 4.64
C ILE A 258 9.25 -10.54 6.05
N GLY A 259 9.99 -9.52 6.46
CA GLY A 259 9.85 -8.87 7.77
C GLY A 259 9.01 -7.61 7.67
N VAL A 260 7.95 -7.53 8.46
CA VAL A 260 7.07 -6.35 8.62
C VAL A 260 6.74 -6.15 10.10
N SER A 261 7.77 -6.22 10.96
CA SER A 261 7.59 -6.28 12.40
C SER A 261 8.47 -5.27 13.15
N ARG A 262 9.54 -5.73 13.78
CA ARG A 262 10.41 -4.93 14.66
C ARG A 262 11.86 -5.02 14.21
N PRO A 263 12.67 -3.98 14.50
CA PRO A 263 14.08 -3.96 14.13
C PRO A 263 14.89 -5.07 14.84
N ASN A 264 15.96 -5.52 14.18
CA ASN A 264 17.01 -6.38 14.73
C ASN A 264 16.50 -7.73 15.28
N LEU A 265 15.49 -8.33 14.66
CA LEU A 265 14.94 -9.65 15.05
C LEU A 265 15.60 -10.82 14.34
N VAL A 266 16.22 -10.60 13.20
CA VAL A 266 16.85 -11.63 12.39
C VAL A 266 18.38 -11.47 12.48
N THR A 267 19.09 -12.58 12.65
CA THR A 267 20.55 -12.60 12.69
C THR A 267 21.11 -13.26 11.43
N LYS A 268 22.40 -13.03 11.15
CA LYS A 268 23.07 -13.69 10.03
C LYS A 268 23.06 -15.23 10.14
N GLU A 269 23.08 -15.77 11.37
CA GLU A 269 22.97 -17.21 11.61
C GLU A 269 21.60 -17.74 11.20
N MET A 270 20.53 -16.97 11.46
CA MET A 270 19.18 -17.30 11.01
C MET A 270 19.06 -17.24 9.48
N VAL A 271 19.74 -16.32 8.84
CA VAL A 271 19.81 -16.27 7.35
C VAL A 271 20.60 -17.45 6.79
N SER A 272 21.68 -17.85 7.44
CA SER A 272 22.57 -18.92 6.97
C SER A 272 21.91 -20.32 6.90
N ILE A 273 20.80 -20.53 7.62
CA ILE A 273 20.04 -21.79 7.58
C ILE A 273 18.89 -21.78 6.57
N MET A 274 18.69 -20.66 5.86
CA MET A 274 17.75 -20.57 4.75
C MET A 274 18.29 -21.26 3.50
N ASN A 275 17.41 -21.55 2.56
CA ASN A 275 17.76 -22.17 1.28
C ASN A 275 18.06 -21.08 0.22
N ASN A 276 19.31 -20.61 0.14
CA ASN A 276 19.70 -19.54 -0.79
C ASN A 276 18.68 -18.37 -0.71
N GLY A 277 18.58 -17.78 0.50
CA GLY A 277 17.42 -17.02 0.95
C GLY A 277 17.23 -15.69 0.21
N ILE A 278 15.99 -15.37 -0.08
CA ILE A 278 15.52 -14.02 -0.42
C ILE A 278 15.12 -13.34 0.90
N VAL A 279 15.68 -12.19 1.22
CA VAL A 279 15.45 -11.50 2.50
C VAL A 279 14.90 -10.10 2.25
N PHE A 280 13.62 -9.89 2.57
CA PHE A 280 12.96 -8.57 2.54
C PHE A 280 12.71 -8.10 3.96
N ALA A 281 13.57 -7.21 4.47
CA ALA A 281 13.48 -6.65 5.81
C ALA A 281 12.88 -5.24 5.74
N MET A 282 11.57 -5.13 6.02
CA MET A 282 10.76 -3.96 5.68
C MET A 282 10.49 -3.04 6.88
N ALA A 283 10.88 -3.42 8.11
CA ALA A 283 10.67 -2.56 9.28
C ALA A 283 11.39 -1.21 9.12
N ASN A 284 10.71 -0.14 9.51
CA ASN A 284 11.21 1.24 9.43
C ASN A 284 11.23 1.89 10.82
N PRO A 285 12.23 2.75 11.14
CA PRO A 285 13.36 3.16 10.29
C PRO A 285 14.51 2.15 10.24
N THR A 286 14.54 1.17 11.13
CA THR A 286 15.57 0.13 11.20
C THR A 286 14.96 -1.21 10.82
N PRO A 287 15.54 -1.94 9.85
CA PRO A 287 15.01 -3.22 9.39
C PRO A 287 15.23 -4.35 10.40
N GLU A 288 14.58 -5.49 10.20
CA GLU A 288 14.74 -6.70 11.00
C GLU A 288 16.16 -7.25 11.00
N ILE A 289 16.88 -7.03 9.90
CA ILE A 289 18.32 -7.29 9.71
C ILE A 289 18.87 -6.27 8.72
N MET A 290 20.07 -5.78 8.96
CA MET A 290 20.75 -4.89 8.02
C MET A 290 21.16 -5.65 6.74
N PRO A 291 21.11 -5.01 5.55
CA PRO A 291 21.40 -5.68 4.29
C PRO A 291 22.78 -6.34 4.22
N ASP A 292 23.81 -5.69 4.74
CA ASP A 292 25.18 -6.22 4.81
C ASP A 292 25.28 -7.47 5.70
N GLU A 293 24.56 -7.50 6.82
CA GLU A 293 24.47 -8.67 7.70
C GLU A 293 23.71 -9.82 7.04
N ALA A 294 22.60 -9.52 6.32
CA ALA A 294 21.85 -10.53 5.58
C ALA A 294 22.70 -11.16 4.46
N LEU A 295 23.44 -10.34 3.71
CA LEU A 295 24.40 -10.82 2.71
C LEU A 295 25.52 -11.65 3.34
N ALA A 296 26.08 -11.21 4.48
CA ALA A 296 27.09 -11.96 5.23
C ALA A 296 26.53 -13.30 5.78
N GLY A 297 25.22 -13.41 5.99
CA GLY A 297 24.49 -14.63 6.32
C GLY A 297 24.24 -15.55 5.12
N GLY A 298 24.56 -15.12 3.90
CA GLY A 298 24.39 -15.91 2.68
C GLY A 298 23.05 -15.68 1.96
N ALA A 299 22.38 -14.55 2.21
CA ALA A 299 21.20 -14.17 1.43
C ALA A 299 21.59 -13.98 -0.04
N ALA A 300 20.79 -14.54 -0.96
CA ALA A 300 20.99 -14.41 -2.40
C ALA A 300 20.47 -13.07 -2.93
N VAL A 301 19.39 -12.57 -2.35
CA VAL A 301 18.78 -11.29 -2.72
C VAL A 301 18.31 -10.61 -1.42
N VAL A 302 18.61 -9.32 -1.31
CA VAL A 302 18.15 -8.50 -0.17
C VAL A 302 17.37 -7.30 -0.68
N GLY A 303 16.23 -7.02 -0.05
CA GLY A 303 15.44 -5.81 -0.24
C GLY A 303 15.02 -5.20 1.10
N THR A 304 14.82 -3.88 1.13
CA THR A 304 14.40 -3.15 2.34
C THR A 304 13.48 -1.99 1.98
N GLY A 305 12.77 -1.43 2.96
CA GLY A 305 12.02 -0.18 2.79
C GLY A 305 12.90 1.08 2.69
N ARG A 306 14.19 0.98 2.99
CA ARG A 306 15.12 2.13 3.03
C ARG A 306 15.60 2.53 1.65
N SER A 307 15.75 3.85 1.44
CA SER A 307 16.21 4.44 0.16
C SER A 307 17.72 4.45 -0.03
N ASP A 308 18.47 4.15 1.02
CA ASP A 308 19.95 4.17 1.01
C ASP A 308 20.56 2.81 0.67
N PHE A 309 19.74 1.82 0.32
CA PHE A 309 20.15 0.49 -0.11
C PHE A 309 19.53 0.11 -1.46
N PRO A 310 20.13 -0.84 -2.22
CA PRO A 310 19.51 -1.43 -3.39
C PRO A 310 18.16 -2.09 -3.07
N ASN A 311 17.31 -2.26 -4.10
CA ASN A 311 16.01 -2.90 -3.98
C ASN A 311 15.12 -2.27 -2.93
N GLN A 312 14.93 -0.95 -3.01
CA GLN A 312 13.98 -0.26 -2.14
C GLN A 312 12.55 -0.71 -2.46
N ILE A 313 11.95 -1.47 -1.56
CA ILE A 313 10.57 -1.93 -1.65
C ILE A 313 9.68 -0.88 -0.99
N ASN A 314 9.00 -0.09 -1.82
CA ASN A 314 8.23 1.07 -1.35
C ASN A 314 6.86 1.12 -2.06
N ASN A 315 5.80 1.28 -1.29
CA ASN A 315 4.41 1.33 -1.79
C ASN A 315 4.12 2.53 -2.70
N VAL A 316 4.99 3.54 -2.77
CA VAL A 316 4.91 4.62 -3.77
C VAL A 316 4.92 4.10 -5.22
N LEU A 317 5.46 2.91 -5.47
CA LEU A 317 5.37 2.24 -6.77
C LEU A 317 3.95 1.74 -7.09
N VAL A 318 3.06 1.69 -6.10
CA VAL A 318 1.74 1.06 -6.20
C VAL A 318 0.60 2.07 -6.22
N PHE A 319 0.36 2.73 -5.06
CA PHE A 319 -0.89 3.45 -4.83
C PHE A 319 -1.17 4.56 -5.86
N PRO A 320 -0.18 5.34 -6.35
CA PRO A 320 -0.49 6.38 -7.33
C PRO A 320 -1.05 5.80 -8.62
N GLY A 321 -0.42 4.74 -9.14
CA GLY A 321 -0.84 4.05 -10.35
C GLY A 321 -2.17 3.32 -10.19
N VAL A 322 -2.38 2.64 -9.07
CA VAL A 322 -3.63 1.92 -8.75
C VAL A 322 -4.82 2.88 -8.76
N PHE A 323 -4.72 4.00 -8.06
CA PHE A 323 -5.80 5.00 -8.04
C PHE A 323 -5.97 5.69 -9.41
N LYS A 324 -4.88 6.05 -10.10
CA LYS A 324 -4.95 6.60 -11.45
C LYS A 324 -5.72 5.67 -12.39
N GLY A 325 -5.43 4.38 -12.37
CA GLY A 325 -6.12 3.38 -13.17
C GLY A 325 -7.59 3.25 -12.80
N ALA A 326 -7.90 3.05 -11.52
CA ALA A 326 -9.27 2.91 -11.03
C ALA A 326 -10.14 4.14 -11.32
N LEU A 327 -9.60 5.35 -11.11
CA LEU A 327 -10.29 6.61 -11.39
C LEU A 327 -10.53 6.82 -12.89
N SER A 328 -9.57 6.46 -13.74
CA SER A 328 -9.65 6.68 -15.20
C SER A 328 -10.81 5.96 -15.86
N VAL A 329 -11.20 4.80 -15.33
CA VAL A 329 -12.33 3.98 -15.81
C VAL A 329 -13.50 4.02 -14.83
N ARG A 330 -13.40 4.85 -13.81
CA ARG A 330 -14.41 4.97 -12.77
C ARG A 330 -14.83 3.62 -12.16
N ALA A 331 -13.84 2.79 -11.85
CA ALA A 331 -14.08 1.51 -11.20
C ALA A 331 -14.76 1.71 -9.84
N LYS A 332 -15.68 0.82 -9.49
CA LYS A 332 -16.36 0.84 -8.18
C LYS A 332 -15.41 0.46 -7.05
N GLU A 333 -14.50 -0.46 -7.32
CA GLU A 333 -13.60 -1.05 -6.35
C GLU A 333 -12.26 -1.40 -6.97
N ILE A 334 -11.28 -1.73 -6.15
CA ILE A 334 -9.99 -2.30 -6.55
C ILE A 334 -10.02 -3.78 -6.15
N THR A 335 -10.18 -4.66 -7.16
CA THR A 335 -10.35 -6.10 -6.98
C THR A 335 -9.03 -6.82 -6.70
N GLU A 336 -9.11 -8.07 -6.27
CA GLU A 336 -7.92 -8.92 -6.08
C GLU A 336 -7.17 -9.13 -7.41
N LEU A 337 -7.89 -9.30 -8.53
CA LEU A 337 -7.25 -9.44 -9.84
C LEU A 337 -6.52 -8.16 -10.26
N MET A 338 -7.09 -6.98 -10.02
CA MET A 338 -6.40 -5.71 -10.25
C MET A 338 -5.10 -5.60 -9.45
N LYS A 339 -5.09 -6.03 -8.19
CA LYS A 339 -3.90 -6.04 -7.33
C LYS A 339 -2.83 -7.00 -7.85
N GLN A 340 -3.22 -8.21 -8.28
CA GLN A 340 -2.30 -9.17 -8.90
C GLN A 340 -1.68 -8.60 -10.18
N ARG A 341 -2.50 -8.04 -11.07
CA ARG A 341 -2.03 -7.42 -12.32
C ARG A 341 -1.10 -6.23 -12.05
N ALA A 342 -1.36 -5.45 -11.01
CA ALA A 342 -0.47 -4.38 -10.57
C ALA A 342 0.91 -4.92 -10.13
N SER A 343 0.95 -6.04 -9.39
CA SER A 343 2.20 -6.70 -9.00
C SER A 343 3.02 -7.14 -10.22
N TYR A 344 2.38 -7.79 -11.20
CA TYR A 344 3.05 -8.18 -12.45
C TYR A 344 3.50 -6.96 -13.26
N ALA A 345 2.71 -5.90 -13.31
CA ALA A 345 3.03 -4.67 -14.02
C ALA A 345 4.29 -4.00 -13.44
N ILE A 346 4.39 -3.92 -12.11
CA ILE A 346 5.59 -3.38 -11.44
C ILE A 346 6.80 -4.29 -11.69
N ALA A 347 6.67 -5.60 -11.57
CA ALA A 347 7.74 -6.54 -11.82
C ALA A 347 8.28 -6.43 -13.25
N SER A 348 7.41 -6.23 -14.23
CA SER A 348 7.77 -6.11 -15.65
C SER A 348 8.54 -4.84 -16.01
N MET A 349 8.67 -3.89 -15.07
CA MET A 349 9.44 -2.67 -15.30
C MET A 349 10.95 -2.90 -15.40
N ILE A 350 11.43 -4.08 -14.98
CA ILE A 350 12.81 -4.52 -15.17
C ILE A 350 12.76 -5.69 -16.14
N PRO A 351 13.38 -5.56 -17.33
CA PRO A 351 13.53 -6.67 -18.28
C PRO A 351 14.30 -7.84 -17.66
N ASP A 352 13.99 -9.06 -18.07
CA ASP A 352 14.61 -10.27 -17.49
C ASP A 352 16.15 -10.26 -17.62
N GLU A 353 16.69 -9.68 -18.70
CA GLU A 353 18.13 -9.53 -18.95
C GLU A 353 18.83 -8.51 -18.04
N GLU A 354 18.07 -7.61 -17.40
CA GLU A 354 18.59 -6.60 -16.46
C GLU A 354 18.46 -7.04 -14.99
N LEU A 355 17.82 -8.19 -14.74
CA LEU A 355 17.63 -8.70 -13.38
C LEU A 355 18.94 -9.15 -12.76
N THR A 356 19.26 -8.59 -11.60
CA THR A 356 20.40 -8.99 -10.76
C THR A 356 19.98 -9.05 -9.30
N PRO A 357 20.79 -9.61 -8.39
CA PRO A 357 20.48 -9.56 -6.95
C PRO A 357 20.25 -8.16 -6.39
N GLU A 358 20.86 -7.14 -6.99
CA GLU A 358 20.76 -5.73 -6.59
C GLU A 358 19.72 -4.94 -7.42
N ASN A 359 19.06 -5.56 -8.42
CA ASN A 359 18.12 -4.91 -9.32
C ASN A 359 16.91 -5.81 -9.58
N ILE A 360 16.02 -5.94 -8.60
CA ILE A 360 14.78 -6.76 -8.68
C ILE A 360 13.51 -5.91 -8.73
N ILE A 361 13.58 -4.61 -8.45
CA ILE A 361 12.43 -3.72 -8.43
C ILE A 361 12.83 -2.33 -8.94
N ALA A 362 11.90 -1.70 -9.67
CA ALA A 362 12.13 -0.38 -10.24
C ALA A 362 12.37 0.68 -9.15
N SER A 363 13.19 1.68 -9.48
CA SER A 363 13.38 2.82 -8.59
C SER A 363 12.06 3.51 -8.26
N PRO A 364 11.79 3.85 -7.00
CA PRO A 364 10.63 4.65 -6.59
C PRO A 364 10.50 5.99 -7.33
N LEU A 365 11.60 6.54 -7.85
CA LEU A 365 11.59 7.77 -8.62
C LEU A 365 11.24 7.60 -10.10
N ASN A 366 11.05 6.36 -10.58
CA ASN A 366 10.65 6.09 -11.95
C ASN A 366 9.14 6.37 -12.16
N LYS A 367 8.83 7.57 -12.61
CA LYS A 367 7.43 8.02 -12.84
C LYS A 367 6.65 7.17 -13.85
N LYS A 368 7.33 6.41 -14.72
CA LYS A 368 6.65 5.51 -15.69
C LYS A 368 5.94 4.34 -15.02
N VAL A 369 6.36 3.96 -13.80
CA VAL A 369 5.72 2.86 -13.06
C VAL A 369 4.25 3.13 -12.84
N ALA A 370 3.90 4.35 -12.42
CA ALA A 370 2.50 4.73 -12.18
C ALA A 370 1.62 4.58 -13.43
N ASP A 371 2.13 4.89 -14.62
CA ASP A 371 1.38 4.74 -15.88
C ASP A 371 1.17 3.27 -16.24
N VAL A 372 2.20 2.43 -16.06
CA VAL A 372 2.11 0.99 -16.35
C VAL A 372 1.15 0.30 -15.38
N VAL A 373 1.22 0.63 -14.10
CA VAL A 373 0.28 0.13 -13.08
C VAL A 373 -1.15 0.61 -13.38
N ALA A 374 -1.31 1.90 -13.71
CA ALA A 374 -2.62 2.47 -14.04
C ALA A 374 -3.27 1.77 -15.23
N LYS A 375 -2.47 1.49 -16.28
CA LYS A 375 -2.96 0.73 -17.43
C LYS A 375 -3.41 -0.66 -17.04
N ALA A 376 -2.60 -1.41 -16.28
CA ALA A 376 -2.93 -2.76 -15.84
C ALA A 376 -4.22 -2.81 -15.01
N VAL A 377 -4.40 -1.86 -14.11
CA VAL A 377 -5.59 -1.73 -13.26
C VAL A 377 -6.83 -1.37 -14.09
N ALA A 378 -6.72 -0.40 -15.01
CA ALA A 378 -7.82 0.01 -15.87
C ALA A 378 -8.27 -1.11 -16.83
N ASP A 379 -7.32 -1.77 -17.50
CA ASP A 379 -7.61 -2.90 -18.38
C ASP A 379 -8.32 -4.02 -17.64
N THR A 380 -7.88 -4.33 -16.41
CA THR A 380 -8.50 -5.36 -15.56
C THR A 380 -9.93 -4.97 -15.14
N ALA A 381 -10.15 -3.70 -14.77
CA ALA A 381 -11.49 -3.22 -14.42
C ALA A 381 -12.47 -3.35 -15.59
N ILE A 382 -11.99 -3.13 -16.82
CA ILE A 382 -12.79 -3.31 -18.06
C ILE A 382 -13.07 -4.81 -18.28
N GLU A 383 -12.03 -5.67 -18.12
CA GLU A 383 -12.16 -7.13 -18.26
C GLU A 383 -13.17 -7.72 -17.26
N GLU A 384 -13.16 -7.26 -16.01
CA GLU A 384 -14.09 -7.68 -14.96
C GLU A 384 -15.49 -7.04 -15.07
N GLY A 385 -15.69 -6.10 -15.98
CA GLY A 385 -16.99 -5.43 -16.19
C GLY A 385 -17.37 -4.45 -15.07
N ILE A 386 -16.40 -3.95 -14.31
CA ILE A 386 -16.63 -3.01 -13.21
C ILE A 386 -16.27 -1.55 -13.57
N ALA A 387 -15.77 -1.33 -14.77
CA ALA A 387 -15.59 0.00 -15.33
C ALA A 387 -16.95 0.66 -15.63
N ARG A 388 -17.05 1.98 -15.43
CA ARG A 388 -18.30 2.74 -15.61
C ARG A 388 -18.20 3.85 -16.67
N VAL A 389 -17.10 3.94 -17.37
CA VAL A 389 -16.84 4.85 -18.49
C VAL A 389 -16.18 4.11 -19.64
#